data_7e92731a9c2685082c718fe2bc8cce00
#
_entry.id   7e92731a9c2685082c718fe2bc8cce00
#
_cell.length_a   1.000
_cell.length_b   1.000
_cell.length_c   1.000
_cell.angle_alpha   90.00
_cell.angle_beta   90.00
_cell.angle_gamma   90.00
#
_symmetry.space_group_name_H-M   'P 1'
#
loop_
_entity.id
_entity.type
_entity.pdbx_description
1 polymer ?
#
loop_
_entity_poly.entity_id
_entity_poly.type
_entity_poly.pdbx_seq_one_letter_code
_entity_poly.pdbx_strand_id
1 'polypeptide(L)'
;LADPSSVSIVMPAMNEAASVGGVVARLRADAAWREILVIDDGSSDETAARAEAAGATVIRHPYNKGNGAAVKSGIRRAAGEFVLVMDADGQHPPEDARRIVVRLGEYDLVVGARAAATQATAARGAGNALLNGLASYLTGRPIPD
;
A
#
# COMPACT_ATOMS: atom_id res chain seq x y z
N LEU A 1 3.14 20.87 -5.11
CA LEU A 1 3.67 19.53 -4.85
C LEU A 1 3.14 19.08 -3.49
N ALA A 2 2.57 17.87 -3.41
CA ALA A 2 2.11 17.35 -2.15
C ALA A 2 3.31 17.09 -1.23
N ASP A 3 3.15 17.46 0.04
CA ASP A 3 4.14 17.25 1.09
C ASP A 3 3.79 15.94 1.86
N PRO A 4 4.75 15.11 2.27
CA PRO A 4 4.48 13.92 3.08
C PRO A 4 3.61 14.19 4.32
N SER A 5 3.73 15.38 4.93
CA SER A 5 2.91 15.77 6.11
C SER A 5 1.42 15.94 5.81
N SER A 6 1.03 16.00 4.54
CA SER A 6 -0.37 16.01 4.10
C SER A 6 -0.90 14.62 3.70
N VAL A 7 -0.05 13.58 3.75
CA VAL A 7 -0.37 12.23 3.26
C VAL A 7 -0.58 11.25 4.40
N SER A 8 -1.72 10.57 4.42
CA SER A 8 -1.95 9.37 5.25
C SER A 8 -1.51 8.12 4.47
N ILE A 9 -0.61 7.33 5.03
CA ILE A 9 -0.27 6.02 4.48
C ILE A 9 -1.25 4.99 5.04
N VAL A 10 -1.89 4.22 4.16
CA VAL A 10 -2.82 3.14 4.51
C VAL A 10 -2.21 1.81 4.08
N MET A 11 -1.99 0.92 5.04
CA MET A 11 -1.35 -0.38 4.85
C MET A 11 -2.28 -1.49 5.31
N PRO A 12 -3.00 -2.16 4.41
CA PRO A 12 -3.70 -3.40 4.77
C PRO A 12 -2.66 -4.47 5.11
N ALA A 13 -2.90 -5.23 6.18
CA ALA A 13 -2.01 -6.28 6.65
C ALA A 13 -2.80 -7.49 7.14
N MET A 14 -2.33 -8.69 6.78
CA MET A 14 -2.88 -9.97 7.25
C MET A 14 -1.75 -10.97 7.43
N ASN A 15 -1.41 -11.29 8.68
CA ASN A 15 -0.29 -12.18 9.04
C ASN A 15 1.06 -11.70 8.48
N GLU A 16 1.36 -10.42 8.68
CA GLU A 16 2.58 -9.74 8.22
C GLU A 16 3.53 -9.38 9.38
N ALA A 17 3.50 -10.14 10.48
CA ALA A 17 4.32 -9.87 11.66
C ALA A 17 5.83 -9.82 11.35
N ALA A 18 6.29 -10.56 10.35
CA ALA A 18 7.71 -10.58 9.98
C ALA A 18 8.18 -9.29 9.28
N SER A 19 7.29 -8.57 8.59
CA SER A 19 7.62 -7.46 7.71
C SER A 19 7.11 -6.10 8.19
N VAL A 20 5.89 -6.04 8.72
CA VAL A 20 5.16 -4.79 8.99
C VAL A 20 5.93 -3.81 9.88
N GLY A 21 6.56 -4.27 10.94
CA GLY A 21 7.33 -3.40 11.84
C GLY A 21 8.50 -2.73 11.15
N GLY A 22 9.24 -3.48 10.32
CA GLY A 22 10.36 -2.95 9.54
C GLY A 22 9.92 -1.96 8.47
N VAL A 23 8.76 -2.19 7.83
CA VAL A 23 8.20 -1.27 6.83
C VAL A 23 7.80 0.04 7.49
N VAL A 24 7.06 -0.01 8.59
CA VAL A 24 6.64 1.19 9.35
C VAL A 24 7.85 1.99 9.83
N ALA A 25 8.86 1.33 10.41
CA ALA A 25 10.06 2.00 10.90
C ALA A 25 10.81 2.72 9.78
N ARG A 26 10.96 2.11 8.61
CA ARG A 26 11.60 2.72 7.44
C ARG A 26 10.82 3.93 6.92
N LEU A 27 9.48 3.83 6.83
CA LEU A 27 8.64 4.95 6.41
C LEU A 27 8.77 6.14 7.37
N ARG A 28 8.76 5.89 8.67
CA ARG A 28 8.93 6.94 9.67
C ARG A 28 10.31 7.61 9.63
N ALA A 29 11.35 6.85 9.31
CA ALA A 29 12.70 7.38 9.15
C ALA A 29 12.88 8.17 7.84
N ASP A 30 12.09 7.85 6.81
CA ASP A 30 12.20 8.43 5.48
C ASP A 30 11.58 9.83 5.37
N ALA A 31 10.41 10.05 5.96
CA ALA A 31 9.71 11.33 5.90
C ALA A 31 8.72 11.52 7.07
N ALA A 32 8.33 12.80 7.27
CA ALA A 32 7.33 13.20 8.25
C ALA A 32 5.90 13.00 7.67
N TRP A 33 5.50 11.76 7.49
CA TRP A 33 4.14 11.44 7.04
C TRP A 33 3.09 11.95 8.03
N ARG A 34 1.92 12.36 7.52
CA ARG A 34 0.80 12.79 8.37
C ARG A 34 0.45 11.73 9.39
N GLU A 35 0.36 10.49 8.96
CA GLU A 35 0.15 9.29 9.77
C GLU A 35 0.45 8.03 8.95
N ILE A 36 0.69 6.93 9.67
CA ILE A 36 0.77 5.59 9.07
C ILE A 36 -0.31 4.75 9.73
N LEU A 37 -1.31 4.36 8.95
CA LEU A 37 -2.43 3.53 9.35
C LEU A 37 -2.19 2.09 8.90
N VAL A 38 -2.03 1.17 9.81
CA VAL A 38 -2.01 -0.27 9.52
C VAL A 38 -3.39 -0.84 9.82
N ILE A 39 -4.01 -1.44 8.82
CA ILE A 39 -5.31 -2.08 8.95
C ILE A 39 -5.08 -3.57 9.08
N ASP A 40 -5.07 -4.04 10.31
CA ASP A 40 -4.92 -5.46 10.64
C ASP A 40 -6.25 -6.19 10.35
N ASP A 41 -6.28 -6.91 9.24
CA ASP A 41 -7.50 -7.58 8.75
C ASP A 41 -7.73 -8.95 9.41
N GLY A 42 -7.68 -8.96 10.74
CA GLY A 42 -7.94 -10.14 11.55
C GLY A 42 -6.78 -11.13 11.59
N SER A 43 -5.54 -10.62 11.69
CA SER A 43 -4.36 -11.48 11.82
C SER A 43 -4.41 -12.35 13.07
N SER A 44 -3.85 -13.54 12.96
CA SER A 44 -3.67 -14.49 14.06
C SER A 44 -2.28 -14.43 14.70
N ASP A 45 -1.35 -13.66 14.11
CA ASP A 45 0.01 -13.46 14.58
C ASP A 45 0.19 -12.09 15.28
N GLU A 46 1.43 -11.68 15.51
CA GLU A 46 1.77 -10.43 16.19
C GLU A 46 1.74 -9.20 15.26
N THR A 47 1.09 -9.24 14.11
CA THR A 47 1.07 -8.15 13.12
C THR A 47 0.71 -6.80 13.75
N ALA A 48 -0.41 -6.72 14.48
CA ALA A 48 -0.86 -5.49 15.11
C ALA A 48 0.15 -4.96 16.14
N ALA A 49 0.62 -5.83 17.04
CA ALA A 49 1.56 -5.44 18.10
C ALA A 49 2.89 -4.91 17.52
N ARG A 50 3.40 -5.53 16.47
CA ARG A 50 4.63 -5.08 15.82
C ARG A 50 4.46 -3.77 15.05
N ALA A 51 3.31 -3.56 14.43
CA ALA A 51 2.99 -2.29 13.77
C ALA A 51 2.90 -1.14 14.80
N GLU A 52 2.20 -1.35 15.92
CA GLU A 52 2.08 -0.39 17.02
C GLU A 52 3.45 -0.06 17.63
N ALA A 53 4.26 -1.07 17.92
CA ALA A 53 5.60 -0.90 18.46
C ALA A 53 6.52 -0.09 17.53
N ALA A 54 6.32 -0.19 16.21
CA ALA A 54 7.05 0.59 15.21
C ALA A 54 6.49 2.02 15.05
N GLY A 55 5.36 2.36 15.69
CA GLY A 55 4.78 3.70 15.72
C GLY A 55 3.68 3.95 14.68
N ALA A 56 3.05 2.91 14.16
CA ALA A 56 1.82 3.04 13.37
C ALA A 56 0.58 3.16 14.27
N THR A 57 -0.46 3.79 13.75
CA THR A 57 -1.81 3.67 14.30
C THR A 57 -2.46 2.41 13.71
N VAL A 58 -2.87 1.48 14.55
CA VAL A 58 -3.45 0.21 14.10
C VAL A 58 -4.97 0.22 14.26
N ILE A 59 -5.65 -0.23 13.21
CA ILE A 59 -7.10 -0.50 13.20
C ILE A 59 -7.28 -1.99 12.97
N ARG A 60 -7.90 -2.69 13.95
CA ARG A 60 -8.09 -4.13 13.87
C ARG A 60 -9.51 -4.48 13.43
N HIS A 61 -9.60 -5.33 12.44
CA HIS A 61 -10.85 -6.00 12.11
C HIS A 61 -11.03 -7.23 13.00
N PRO A 62 -12.26 -7.55 13.41
CA PRO A 62 -12.52 -8.71 14.28
C PRO A 62 -12.30 -10.06 13.58
N TYR A 63 -12.27 -10.07 12.25
CA TYR A 63 -11.99 -11.21 11.37
C TYR A 63 -11.56 -10.71 10.01
N ASN A 64 -11.01 -11.60 9.18
CA ASN A 64 -10.61 -11.27 7.81
C ASN A 64 -11.83 -10.86 6.96
N LYS A 65 -11.85 -9.61 6.53
CA LYS A 65 -12.87 -9.02 5.65
C LYS A 65 -12.40 -8.88 4.22
N GLY A 66 -11.13 -9.15 3.97
CA GLY A 66 -10.46 -9.02 2.68
C GLY A 66 -9.79 -7.66 2.47
N ASN A 67 -8.78 -7.67 1.60
CA ASN A 67 -7.91 -6.52 1.32
C ASN A 67 -8.70 -5.24 0.97
N GLY A 68 -9.70 -5.34 0.09
CA GLY A 68 -10.52 -4.20 -0.30
C GLY A 68 -11.29 -3.57 0.87
N ALA A 69 -11.75 -4.37 1.84
CA ALA A 69 -12.41 -3.87 3.03
C ALA A 69 -11.41 -3.18 3.97
N ALA A 70 -10.21 -3.72 4.10
CA ALA A 70 -9.14 -3.12 4.88
C ALA A 70 -8.73 -1.75 4.30
N VAL A 71 -8.51 -1.66 2.98
CA VAL A 71 -8.22 -0.40 2.29
C VAL A 71 -9.32 0.63 2.54
N LYS A 72 -10.61 0.25 2.36
CA LYS A 72 -11.74 1.16 2.62
C LYS A 72 -11.79 1.65 4.07
N SER A 73 -11.49 0.77 5.03
CA SER A 73 -11.43 1.16 6.45
C SER A 73 -10.34 2.18 6.70
N GLY A 74 -9.17 1.98 6.10
CA GLY A 74 -8.05 2.93 6.17
C GLY A 74 -8.37 4.28 5.55
N ILE A 75 -8.92 4.30 4.32
CA ILE A 75 -9.31 5.54 3.63
C ILE A 75 -10.32 6.34 4.46
N ARG A 76 -11.32 5.69 5.06
CA ARG A 76 -12.33 6.36 5.90
C ARG A 76 -11.75 6.94 7.18
N ARG A 77 -10.64 6.40 7.66
CA ARG A 77 -9.99 6.84 8.91
C ARG A 77 -8.90 7.86 8.66
N ALA A 78 -8.39 7.93 7.45
CA ALA A 78 -7.31 8.83 7.06
C ALA A 78 -7.67 10.30 7.32
N ALA A 79 -6.74 11.04 7.91
CA ALA A 79 -6.87 12.45 8.23
C ALA A 79 -6.02 13.36 7.32
N GLY A 80 -5.23 12.76 6.42
CA GLY A 80 -4.45 13.48 5.42
C GLY A 80 -5.31 13.96 4.26
N GLU A 81 -4.85 15.01 3.59
CA GLU A 81 -5.45 15.50 2.34
C GLU A 81 -5.35 14.46 1.23
N PHE A 82 -4.25 13.69 1.23
CA PHE A 82 -4.00 12.61 0.30
C PHE A 82 -3.88 11.28 1.04
N VAL A 83 -4.21 10.20 0.34
CA VAL A 83 -4.06 8.83 0.85
C VAL A 83 -3.13 8.06 -0.08
N LEU A 84 -2.07 7.48 0.49
CA LEU A 84 -1.21 6.53 -0.18
C LEU A 84 -1.51 5.12 0.33
N VAL A 85 -1.92 4.24 -0.56
CA VAL A 85 -2.12 2.81 -0.24
C VAL A 85 -0.88 2.03 -0.63
N MET A 86 -0.32 1.25 0.27
CA MET A 86 0.82 0.36 0.00
C MET A 86 0.74 -0.92 0.83
N ASP A 87 1.37 -1.99 0.35
CA ASP A 87 1.39 -3.27 1.03
C ASP A 87 2.36 -3.28 2.23
N ALA A 88 2.05 -4.13 3.23
CA ALA A 88 2.84 -4.31 4.45
C ALA A 88 3.96 -5.37 4.32
N ASP A 89 4.10 -6.00 3.16
CA ASP A 89 4.99 -7.15 2.90
C ASP A 89 6.48 -6.78 2.73
N GLY A 90 6.79 -5.49 2.66
CA GLY A 90 8.16 -4.99 2.53
C GLY A 90 8.71 -5.01 1.11
N GLN A 91 7.92 -5.34 0.09
CA GLN A 91 8.36 -5.37 -1.31
C GLN A 91 8.54 -3.97 -1.91
N HIS A 92 7.94 -2.95 -1.29
CA HIS A 92 8.01 -1.56 -1.75
C HIS A 92 8.97 -0.76 -0.86
N PRO A 93 10.04 -0.17 -1.41
CA PRO A 93 10.92 0.71 -0.65
C PRO A 93 10.23 2.05 -0.36
N PRO A 94 10.53 2.71 0.78
CA PRO A 94 9.94 4.00 1.15
C PRO A 94 10.14 5.10 0.11
N GLU A 95 11.23 5.05 -0.63
CA GLU A 95 11.56 6.00 -1.69
C GLU A 95 10.51 6.00 -2.80
N ASP A 96 9.89 4.86 -3.08
CA ASP A 96 8.80 4.77 -4.06
C ASP A 96 7.55 5.50 -3.57
N ALA A 97 7.26 5.45 -2.27
CA ALA A 97 6.19 6.23 -1.67
C ALA A 97 6.38 7.74 -1.93
N ARG A 98 7.60 8.26 -1.70
CA ARG A 98 7.90 9.67 -1.98
C ARG A 98 7.79 10.02 -3.47
N ARG A 99 8.26 9.15 -4.36
CA ARG A 99 8.16 9.35 -5.82
C ARG A 99 6.72 9.48 -6.29
N ILE A 100 5.81 8.69 -5.71
CA ILE A 100 4.38 8.76 -5.99
C ILE A 100 3.80 10.08 -5.47
N VAL A 101 4.12 10.46 -4.24
CA VAL A 101 3.59 11.66 -3.58
C VAL A 101 3.99 12.95 -4.30
N VAL A 102 5.22 13.05 -4.82
CA VAL A 102 5.67 14.21 -5.59
C VAL A 102 4.78 14.47 -6.82
N ARG A 103 4.14 13.44 -7.37
CA ARG A 103 3.23 13.57 -8.52
C ARG A 103 1.80 13.97 -8.12
N LEU A 104 1.42 13.85 -6.86
CA LEU A 104 0.14 14.37 -6.37
C LEU A 104 0.17 15.90 -6.43
N GLY A 105 -0.85 16.50 -6.96
CA GLY A 105 -0.90 17.93 -7.28
C GLY A 105 -0.81 18.22 -8.78
N GLU A 106 -0.27 17.26 -9.56
CA GLU A 106 -0.40 17.25 -11.02
C GLU A 106 -1.53 16.32 -11.48
N TYR A 107 -1.86 15.30 -10.64
CA TYR A 107 -2.83 14.25 -10.94
C TYR A 107 -3.69 13.94 -9.73
N ASP A 108 -4.96 13.66 -9.95
CA ASP A 108 -5.90 13.22 -8.90
C ASP A 108 -5.64 11.79 -8.42
N LEU A 109 -5.01 10.97 -9.26
CA LEU A 109 -4.64 9.58 -8.98
C LEU A 109 -3.29 9.24 -9.60
N VAL A 110 -2.37 8.74 -8.78
CA VAL A 110 -1.05 8.25 -9.21
C VAL A 110 -0.91 6.79 -8.82
N VAL A 111 -0.58 5.94 -9.78
CA VAL A 111 -0.38 4.50 -9.56
C VAL A 111 1.07 4.14 -9.86
N GLY A 112 1.73 3.49 -8.89
CA GLY A 112 3.04 2.91 -9.08
C GLY A 112 2.96 1.62 -9.90
N ALA A 113 3.55 1.60 -11.08
CA ALA A 113 3.69 0.37 -11.88
C ALA A 113 5.01 -0.33 -11.57
N ARG A 114 4.99 -1.66 -11.46
CA ARG A 114 6.22 -2.46 -11.35
C ARG A 114 6.91 -2.51 -12.71
N ALA A 115 8.23 -2.32 -12.74
CA ALA A 115 8.97 -2.57 -13.98
C ALA A 115 8.93 -4.08 -14.33
N ALA A 116 8.72 -4.41 -15.58
CA ALA A 116 8.59 -5.79 -16.06
C ALA A 116 9.75 -6.73 -15.65
N ALA A 117 10.94 -6.16 -15.34
CA ALA A 117 12.11 -6.90 -14.87
C ALA A 117 12.01 -7.41 -13.41
N THR A 118 11.02 -6.99 -12.62
CA THR A 118 10.85 -7.39 -11.21
C THR A 118 9.78 -8.46 -11.00
N GLN A 119 9.21 -9.01 -12.06
CA GLN A 119 8.23 -10.10 -11.95
C GLN A 119 8.92 -11.41 -11.54
N ALA A 120 8.63 -11.88 -10.34
CA ALA A 120 9.37 -12.95 -9.67
C ALA A 120 9.18 -14.37 -10.27
N THR A 121 8.22 -14.59 -11.20
CA THR A 121 8.03 -15.88 -11.91
C THR A 121 7.34 -15.73 -13.27
N ALA A 122 7.78 -16.52 -14.27
CA ALA A 122 7.19 -16.55 -15.60
C ALA A 122 5.67 -16.88 -15.60
N ALA A 123 5.20 -17.69 -14.64
CA ALA A 123 3.79 -18.03 -14.51
C ALA A 123 2.91 -16.86 -14.05
N ARG A 124 3.42 -15.98 -13.17
CA ARG A 124 2.73 -14.73 -12.78
C ARG A 124 2.70 -13.74 -13.92
N GLY A 125 3.81 -13.61 -14.67
CA GLY A 125 3.87 -12.76 -15.86
C GLY A 125 2.84 -13.16 -16.92
N ALA A 126 2.66 -14.45 -17.18
CA ALA A 126 1.66 -14.94 -18.12
C ALA A 126 0.21 -14.68 -17.63
N GLY A 127 -0.06 -14.84 -16.33
CA GLY A 127 -1.36 -14.52 -15.74
C GLY A 127 -1.70 -13.03 -15.83
N ASN A 128 -0.76 -12.17 -15.51
CA ASN A 128 -0.93 -10.72 -15.62
C ASN A 128 -1.12 -10.27 -17.06
N ALA A 129 -0.34 -10.80 -18.00
CA ALA A 129 -0.50 -10.51 -19.43
C ALA A 129 -1.89 -10.87 -19.95
N LEU A 130 -2.44 -12.02 -19.52
CA LEU A 130 -3.79 -12.44 -19.88
C LEU A 130 -4.85 -11.50 -19.28
N LEU A 131 -4.73 -11.15 -17.99
CA LEU A 131 -5.65 -10.24 -17.30
C LEU A 131 -5.58 -8.83 -17.86
N ASN A 132 -4.39 -8.31 -18.11
CA ASN A 132 -4.20 -6.99 -18.70
C ASN A 132 -4.69 -6.94 -20.16
N GLY A 133 -4.49 -8.03 -20.92
CA GLY A 133 -5.04 -8.18 -22.25
C GLY A 133 -6.58 -8.14 -22.26
N LEU A 134 -7.21 -8.88 -21.35
CA LEU A 134 -8.67 -8.88 -21.20
C LEU A 134 -9.19 -7.50 -20.74
N ALA A 135 -8.54 -6.89 -19.75
CA ALA A 135 -8.91 -5.57 -19.26
C ALA A 135 -8.71 -4.50 -20.32
N SER A 136 -7.64 -4.54 -21.12
CA SER A 136 -7.40 -3.65 -22.25
C SER A 136 -8.47 -3.82 -23.33
N TYR A 137 -8.88 -5.05 -23.62
CA TYR A 137 -9.96 -5.32 -24.56
C TYR A 137 -11.30 -4.76 -24.09
N LEU A 138 -11.65 -4.94 -22.79
CA LEU A 138 -12.90 -4.46 -22.21
C LEU A 138 -12.95 -2.93 -22.06
N THR A 139 -11.83 -2.29 -21.81
CA THR A 139 -11.74 -0.84 -21.59
C THR A 139 -11.42 -0.04 -22.85
N GLY A 140 -11.01 -0.73 -23.92
CA GLY A 140 -10.54 -0.09 -25.17
C GLY A 140 -9.27 0.73 -25.01
N ARG A 141 -8.52 0.54 -23.89
CA ARG A 141 -7.25 1.25 -23.60
C ARG A 141 -6.18 0.25 -23.20
N PRO A 142 -4.92 0.42 -23.66
CA PRO A 142 -3.82 -0.43 -23.21
C PRO A 142 -3.58 -0.21 -21.71
N ILE A 143 -3.62 -1.29 -20.94
CA ILE A 143 -3.28 -1.29 -19.50
C ILE A 143 -1.86 -1.84 -19.39
N PRO A 144 -0.88 -1.02 -18.99
CA PRO A 144 0.49 -1.49 -18.75
C PRO A 144 0.55 -2.38 -17.52
N ASP A 145 1.55 -3.23 -17.47
CA ASP A 145 1.82 -4.14 -16.35
C ASP A 145 2.39 -3.39 -15.15
#